data_d07c1f36b82532f94bd084de26aa9121
#
_entry.id   d07c1f36b82532f94bd084de26aa9121
#
_cell.length_a   1.000
_cell.length_b   1.000
_cell.length_c   1.000
_cell.angle_alpha   90.00
_cell.angle_beta   90.00
_cell.angle_gamma   90.00
#
_symmetry.space_group_name_H-M   'P 1'
#
loop_
_entity.id
_entity.type
_entity.pdbx_description
1 polymer ?
#
loop_
_entity_poly.entity_id
_entity_poly.type
_entity_poly.pdbx_seq_one_letter_code
_entity_poly.pdbx_strand_id
1 'polypeptide(L)'
;MNRSPVRHLMSGALVVGAVSLLTGCVNAPTVDVLDSGEPARLPASVTSDQLETVVPDTARLIGEDSDGHTFYAVEASGEAGPGRVCLVIDGVEHGPVMACGAMPIEVESDGVRARLSVEVVPEDSGEKIGEYLRVFL
;
A
#
# COMPACT_ATOMS: atom_id res chain seq x y z
N MET A 1 -32.40 79.79 16.60
CA MET A 1 -33.00 78.45 16.45
C MET A 1 -32.13 77.65 15.50
N ASN A 2 -31.21 76.88 16.03
CA ASN A 2 -30.27 76.09 15.24
C ASN A 2 -30.52 74.62 15.52
N ARG A 3 -31.02 73.86 14.55
CA ARG A 3 -31.16 72.45 14.61
C ARG A 3 -30.07 71.80 13.80
N SER A 4 -29.08 71.21 14.47
CA SER A 4 -28.06 70.38 13.83
C SER A 4 -28.62 68.97 13.57
N PRO A 5 -28.36 68.41 12.40
CA PRO A 5 -28.69 67.01 12.15
C PRO A 5 -27.56 66.10 12.62
N VAL A 6 -27.93 65.11 13.39
CA VAL A 6 -27.08 64.00 13.84
C VAL A 6 -26.78 63.09 12.66
N ARG A 7 -25.52 62.95 12.32
CA ARG A 7 -25.03 61.97 11.33
C ARG A 7 -24.83 60.62 12.06
N HIS A 8 -25.65 59.66 11.73
CA HIS A 8 -25.42 58.28 12.09
C HIS A 8 -24.32 57.71 11.18
N LEU A 9 -23.19 57.40 11.78
CA LEU A 9 -22.13 56.60 11.19
C LEU A 9 -22.52 55.11 11.36
N MET A 10 -22.93 54.50 10.23
CA MET A 10 -23.06 53.03 10.18
C MET A 10 -21.67 52.42 10.01
N SER A 11 -21.15 51.87 11.08
CA SER A 11 -19.99 50.96 11.05
C SER A 11 -20.42 49.64 10.44
N GLY A 12 -20.03 49.41 9.18
CA GLY A 12 -20.13 48.10 8.55
C GLY A 12 -19.02 47.20 9.05
N ALA A 13 -19.35 46.20 9.83
CA ALA A 13 -18.44 45.14 10.21
C ALA A 13 -18.24 44.18 9.01
N LEU A 14 -17.05 44.19 8.44
CA LEU A 14 -16.64 43.25 7.41
C LEU A 14 -16.28 41.93 8.11
N VAL A 15 -17.18 40.95 8.05
CA VAL A 15 -16.90 39.59 8.48
C VAL A 15 -16.11 38.89 7.39
N VAL A 16 -14.79 38.84 7.54
CA VAL A 16 -13.92 38.02 6.71
C VAL A 16 -14.09 36.56 7.15
N GLY A 17 -14.91 35.82 6.43
CA GLY A 17 -15.05 34.38 6.58
C GLY A 17 -13.77 33.68 6.13
N ALA A 18 -12.96 33.21 7.07
CA ALA A 18 -11.86 32.31 6.78
C ALA A 18 -12.38 30.95 6.32
N VAL A 19 -12.40 30.71 5.01
CA VAL A 19 -12.65 29.38 4.45
C VAL A 19 -11.38 28.55 4.72
N SER A 20 -11.40 27.75 5.78
CA SER A 20 -10.39 26.73 6.03
C SER A 20 -10.58 25.62 5.01
N LEU A 21 -9.76 25.64 3.97
CA LEU A 21 -9.60 24.51 3.06
C LEU A 21 -8.92 23.39 3.85
N LEU A 22 -9.72 22.48 4.40
CA LEU A 22 -9.26 21.19 4.90
C LEU A 22 -8.80 20.38 3.68
N THR A 23 -7.56 20.59 3.28
CA THR A 23 -6.88 19.63 2.42
C THR A 23 -6.66 18.38 3.25
N GLY A 24 -7.66 17.49 3.26
CA GLY A 24 -7.49 16.15 3.76
C GLY A 24 -6.40 15.49 2.92
N CYS A 25 -5.21 15.28 3.50
CA CYS A 25 -4.27 14.33 2.96
C CYS A 25 -4.97 12.98 2.98
N VAL A 26 -5.46 12.54 1.83
CA VAL A 26 -5.86 11.16 1.63
C VAL A 26 -4.54 10.38 1.64
N ASN A 27 -4.12 9.92 2.82
CA ASN A 27 -3.05 8.96 2.90
C ASN A 27 -3.52 7.74 2.12
N ALA A 28 -2.84 7.43 1.03
CA ALA A 28 -3.03 6.13 0.37
C ALA A 28 -2.86 5.06 1.47
N PRO A 29 -3.73 4.03 1.50
CA PRO A 29 -3.61 3.00 2.50
C PRO A 29 -2.20 2.40 2.40
N THR A 30 -1.39 2.66 3.40
CA THR A 30 -0.09 2.01 3.56
C THR A 30 -0.37 0.54 3.80
N VAL A 31 0.32 -0.31 3.07
CA VAL A 31 0.21 -1.75 3.33
C VAL A 31 1.07 -2.00 4.55
N ASP A 32 0.45 -2.32 5.68
CA ASP A 32 1.12 -2.48 6.96
C ASP A 32 2.34 -3.40 6.90
N VAL A 33 2.34 -4.38 5.99
CA VAL A 33 3.49 -5.26 5.77
C VAL A 33 4.74 -4.53 5.29
N LEU A 34 4.60 -3.42 4.53
CA LEU A 34 5.74 -2.60 4.10
C LEU A 34 6.29 -1.74 5.23
N ASP A 35 5.44 -1.35 6.18
CA ASP A 35 5.84 -0.52 7.31
C ASP A 35 6.39 -1.34 8.47
N SER A 36 5.78 -2.50 8.77
CA SER A 36 6.08 -3.33 9.94
C SER A 36 6.84 -4.63 9.63
N GLY A 37 6.93 -5.03 8.36
CA GLY A 37 7.60 -6.25 7.93
C GLY A 37 9.12 -6.21 8.16
N GLU A 38 9.74 -7.40 8.25
CA GLU A 38 11.19 -7.52 8.37
C GLU A 38 11.87 -7.05 7.06
N PRO A 39 12.80 -6.08 7.10
CA PRO A 39 13.55 -5.67 5.93
C PRO A 39 14.27 -6.86 5.29
N ALA A 40 14.10 -7.04 4.00
CA ALA A 40 14.67 -8.15 3.27
C ALA A 40 15.32 -7.68 1.97
N ARG A 41 16.14 -8.55 1.39
CA ARG A 41 16.61 -8.42 0.01
C ARG A 41 15.81 -9.37 -0.85
N LEU A 42 15.41 -8.90 -2.02
CA LEU A 42 14.82 -9.78 -3.01
C LEU A 42 15.80 -10.88 -3.41
N PRO A 43 15.31 -12.09 -3.73
CA PRO A 43 16.14 -13.18 -4.19
C PRO A 43 17.00 -12.79 -5.40
N ALA A 44 18.20 -13.34 -5.48
CA ALA A 44 19.11 -13.10 -6.63
C ALA A 44 18.56 -13.68 -7.95
N SER A 45 17.56 -14.55 -7.85
CA SER A 45 16.81 -15.13 -8.97
C SER A 45 15.81 -14.16 -9.61
N VAL A 46 15.45 -13.05 -8.95
CA VAL A 46 14.61 -11.99 -9.51
C VAL A 46 15.36 -11.34 -10.68
N THR A 47 14.72 -11.30 -11.84
CA THR A 47 15.34 -10.79 -13.07
C THR A 47 15.50 -9.28 -13.06
N SER A 48 16.40 -8.76 -13.88
CA SER A 48 16.61 -7.32 -14.02
C SER A 48 15.33 -6.59 -14.43
N ASP A 49 14.56 -7.17 -15.35
CA ASP A 49 13.29 -6.59 -15.80
C ASP A 49 12.25 -6.51 -14.67
N GLN A 50 12.21 -7.52 -13.80
CA GLN A 50 11.36 -7.49 -12.60
C GLN A 50 11.82 -6.42 -11.60
N LEU A 51 13.14 -6.26 -11.42
CA LEU A 51 13.71 -5.24 -10.53
C LEU A 51 13.40 -3.81 -10.99
N GLU A 52 13.24 -3.56 -12.28
CA GLU A 52 12.85 -2.25 -12.81
C GLU A 52 11.40 -1.86 -12.43
N THR A 53 10.56 -2.84 -12.11
CA THR A 53 9.15 -2.63 -11.76
C THR A 53 8.92 -2.39 -10.27
N VAL A 54 9.94 -2.45 -9.44
CA VAL A 54 9.87 -2.32 -7.99
C VAL A 54 10.91 -1.35 -7.42
N VAL A 55 10.74 -0.99 -6.16
CA VAL A 55 11.73 -0.25 -5.36
C VAL A 55 12.42 -1.25 -4.41
N PRO A 56 13.57 -1.86 -4.79
CA PRO A 56 14.11 -3.04 -4.10
C PRO A 56 14.40 -2.83 -2.61
N ASP A 57 14.76 -1.61 -2.21
CA ASP A 57 15.07 -1.27 -0.81
C ASP A 57 13.85 -1.29 0.10
N THR A 58 12.64 -1.32 -0.47
CA THR A 58 11.38 -1.42 0.27
C THR A 58 10.96 -2.87 0.53
N ALA A 59 11.72 -3.86 0.05
CA ALA A 59 11.37 -5.26 0.18
C ALA A 59 11.26 -5.69 1.66
N ARG A 60 10.21 -6.44 1.95
CA ARG A 60 9.92 -7.02 3.26
C ARG A 60 9.65 -8.50 3.12
N LEU A 61 10.23 -9.28 4.03
CA LEU A 61 9.90 -10.69 4.17
C LEU A 61 8.52 -10.82 4.83
N ILE A 62 7.62 -11.55 4.19
CA ILE A 62 6.32 -11.91 4.77
C ILE A 62 6.45 -13.21 5.55
N GLY A 63 7.10 -14.21 4.98
CA GLY A 63 7.33 -15.52 5.60
C GLY A 63 7.56 -16.60 4.58
N GLU A 64 7.51 -17.84 5.04
CA GLU A 64 7.70 -19.07 4.26
C GLU A 64 6.53 -20.01 4.54
N ASP A 65 6.04 -20.71 3.51
CA ASP A 65 5.01 -21.73 3.67
C ASP A 65 5.61 -23.11 4.03
N SER A 66 4.74 -24.09 4.24
CA SER A 66 5.13 -25.46 4.58
C SER A 66 5.88 -26.19 3.47
N ASP A 67 5.79 -25.74 2.23
CA ASP A 67 6.46 -26.32 1.06
C ASP A 67 7.78 -25.65 0.72
N GLY A 68 8.16 -24.60 1.47
CA GLY A 68 9.44 -23.88 1.34
C GLY A 68 9.41 -22.72 0.33
N HIS A 69 8.22 -22.28 -0.07
CA HIS A 69 8.11 -21.05 -0.86
C HIS A 69 8.26 -19.84 0.06
N THR A 70 9.06 -18.87 -0.35
CA THR A 70 9.30 -17.65 0.41
C THR A 70 8.57 -16.47 -0.24
N PHE A 71 7.90 -15.69 0.58
CA PHE A 71 7.03 -14.58 0.14
C PHE A 71 7.58 -13.24 0.57
N TYR A 72 7.61 -12.29 -0.36
CA TYR A 72 8.05 -10.92 -0.12
C TYR A 72 7.01 -9.94 -0.61
N ALA A 73 6.88 -8.82 0.12
CA ALA A 73 6.19 -7.63 -0.37
C ALA A 73 7.22 -6.57 -0.72
N VAL A 74 7.02 -5.85 -1.81
CA VAL A 74 7.89 -4.76 -2.24
C VAL A 74 7.05 -3.67 -2.90
N GLU A 75 7.45 -2.40 -2.73
CA GLU A 75 6.76 -1.28 -3.37
C GLU A 75 6.96 -1.32 -4.88
N ALA A 76 5.88 -1.12 -5.65
CA ALA A 76 5.98 -1.01 -7.10
C ALA A 76 6.59 0.33 -7.50
N SER A 77 7.48 0.33 -8.50
CA SER A 77 8.07 1.53 -9.08
C SER A 77 7.21 2.12 -10.21
N GLY A 78 7.50 3.38 -10.59
CA GLY A 78 6.99 4.02 -11.79
C GLY A 78 5.55 4.54 -11.70
N GLU A 79 4.85 4.53 -12.84
CA GLU A 79 3.49 5.10 -13.00
C GLU A 79 2.40 4.35 -12.22
N ALA A 80 2.75 3.28 -11.56
CA ALA A 80 1.83 2.50 -10.75
C ALA A 80 1.18 3.32 -9.62
N GLY A 81 1.78 4.45 -9.25
CA GLY A 81 1.29 5.36 -8.21
C GLY A 81 1.64 4.87 -6.79
N PRO A 82 1.56 5.78 -5.81
CA PRO A 82 1.83 5.44 -4.41
C PRO A 82 0.81 4.41 -3.90
N GLY A 83 1.27 3.47 -3.08
CA GLY A 83 0.44 2.44 -2.45
C GLY A 83 0.20 1.19 -3.29
N ARG A 84 0.86 1.04 -4.44
CA ARG A 84 0.90 -0.23 -5.16
C ARG A 84 2.04 -1.09 -4.67
N VAL A 85 1.74 -2.37 -4.51
CA VAL A 85 2.64 -3.37 -3.95
C VAL A 85 2.81 -4.50 -4.95
N CYS A 86 3.98 -5.10 -4.95
CA CYS A 86 4.24 -6.35 -5.64
C CYS A 86 4.38 -7.47 -4.61
N LEU A 87 3.72 -8.59 -4.85
CA LEU A 87 3.94 -9.85 -4.16
C LEU A 87 4.95 -10.67 -4.97
N VAL A 88 6.03 -11.07 -4.32
CA VAL A 88 7.06 -11.93 -4.92
C VAL A 88 7.02 -13.28 -4.22
N ILE A 89 6.98 -14.35 -5.00
CA ILE A 89 7.06 -15.73 -4.53
C ILE A 89 8.37 -16.32 -5.08
N ASP A 90 9.24 -16.74 -4.19
CA ASP A 90 10.47 -17.48 -4.51
C ASP A 90 10.33 -18.95 -4.13
N GLY A 91 11.14 -19.81 -4.75
CA GLY A 91 11.10 -21.26 -4.50
C GLY A 91 10.13 -22.02 -5.41
N VAL A 92 9.48 -21.37 -6.36
CA VAL A 92 8.66 -22.04 -7.39
C VAL A 92 9.53 -22.60 -8.52
N GLU A 93 9.06 -23.66 -9.19
CA GLU A 93 9.87 -24.49 -10.12
C GLU A 93 10.48 -23.69 -11.28
N HIS A 94 9.76 -22.72 -11.82
CA HIS A 94 10.20 -21.94 -12.99
C HIS A 94 10.86 -20.60 -12.65
N GLY A 95 11.24 -20.39 -11.41
CA GLY A 95 11.85 -19.17 -10.90
C GLY A 95 10.83 -18.21 -10.25
N PRO A 96 11.30 -17.10 -9.66
CA PRO A 96 10.45 -16.25 -8.86
C PRO A 96 9.32 -15.62 -9.69
N VAL A 97 8.14 -15.61 -9.12
CA VAL A 97 6.94 -15.02 -9.69
C VAL A 97 6.64 -13.71 -8.99
N MET A 98 6.27 -12.70 -9.76
CA MET A 98 5.93 -11.38 -9.26
C MET A 98 4.60 -10.90 -9.82
N ALA A 99 3.71 -10.46 -8.94
CA ALA A 99 2.46 -9.81 -9.32
C ALA A 99 2.36 -8.46 -8.62
N CYS A 100 2.10 -7.40 -9.38
CA CYS A 100 2.00 -6.03 -8.88
C CYS A 100 0.60 -5.48 -9.11
N GLY A 101 0.08 -4.73 -8.16
CA GLY A 101 -1.24 -4.12 -8.32
C GLY A 101 -1.74 -3.38 -7.10
N ALA A 102 -3.01 -3.00 -7.18
CA ALA A 102 -3.75 -2.55 -6.01
C ALA A 102 -4.19 -3.77 -5.18
N MET A 103 -4.24 -3.60 -3.87
CA MET A 103 -4.68 -4.66 -2.96
C MET A 103 -6.17 -4.98 -3.13
N PRO A 104 -6.60 -6.23 -3.00
CA PRO A 104 -5.79 -7.43 -2.76
C PRO A 104 -5.04 -7.88 -4.02
N ILE A 105 -3.84 -8.45 -3.83
CA ILE A 105 -3.05 -9.03 -4.92
C ILE A 105 -3.20 -10.55 -4.86
N GLU A 106 -3.53 -11.15 -5.98
CA GLU A 106 -3.64 -12.58 -6.12
C GLU A 106 -2.69 -13.05 -7.21
N VAL A 107 -1.94 -14.11 -6.93
CA VAL A 107 -0.99 -14.72 -7.85
C VAL A 107 -1.14 -16.23 -7.81
N GLU A 108 -1.07 -16.84 -8.97
CA GLU A 108 -1.10 -18.29 -9.13
C GLU A 108 0.01 -18.71 -10.10
N SER A 109 0.87 -19.61 -9.64
CA SER A 109 1.96 -20.19 -10.45
C SER A 109 2.38 -21.54 -9.87
N ASP A 110 2.65 -22.49 -10.75
CA ASP A 110 3.20 -23.82 -10.41
C ASP A 110 2.45 -24.54 -9.27
N GLY A 111 1.12 -24.38 -9.23
CA GLY A 111 0.27 -24.98 -8.20
C GLY A 111 0.20 -24.20 -6.88
N VAL A 112 0.96 -23.13 -6.74
CA VAL A 112 0.86 -22.21 -5.62
C VAL A 112 -0.06 -21.06 -5.97
N ARG A 113 -1.06 -20.82 -5.15
CA ARG A 113 -1.94 -19.66 -5.24
C ARG A 113 -1.83 -18.85 -3.94
N ALA A 114 -1.44 -17.60 -4.05
CA ALA A 114 -1.28 -16.73 -2.90
C ALA A 114 -2.13 -15.46 -3.05
N ARG A 115 -2.68 -14.99 -1.93
CA ARG A 115 -3.44 -13.75 -1.85
C ARG A 115 -2.92 -12.88 -0.73
N LEU A 116 -2.44 -11.71 -1.10
CA LEU A 116 -2.04 -10.64 -0.17
C LEU A 116 -3.18 -9.64 -0.02
N SER A 117 -3.62 -9.38 1.21
CA SER A 117 -4.73 -8.48 1.54
C SER A 117 -4.30 -7.40 2.53
N VAL A 118 -5.01 -6.28 2.56
CA VAL A 118 -4.83 -5.23 3.59
C VAL A 118 -5.56 -5.57 4.88
N GLU A 119 -6.57 -6.43 4.81
CA GLU A 119 -7.33 -6.89 5.95
C GLU A 119 -6.85 -8.25 6.42
N VAL A 120 -6.96 -8.50 7.72
CA VAL A 120 -6.68 -9.81 8.29
C VAL A 120 -7.57 -10.85 7.62
N VAL A 121 -6.95 -11.83 6.98
CA VAL A 121 -7.67 -12.86 6.23
C VAL A 121 -8.28 -13.89 7.21
N PRO A 122 -9.55 -14.31 7.03
CA PRO A 122 -10.18 -15.34 7.86
C PRO A 122 -9.37 -16.65 7.87
N GLU A 123 -9.43 -17.39 8.98
CA GLU A 123 -8.61 -18.59 9.20
C GLU A 123 -9.06 -19.83 8.43
N ASP A 124 -10.19 -19.76 7.73
CA ASP A 124 -10.92 -20.92 7.19
C ASP A 124 -10.49 -21.40 5.80
N SER A 125 -9.49 -20.74 5.17
CA SER A 125 -9.03 -21.14 3.84
C SER A 125 -7.54 -20.93 3.63
N GLY A 126 -6.80 -22.01 3.39
CA GLY A 126 -5.37 -21.97 3.06
C GLY A 126 -4.43 -21.78 4.27
N GLU A 127 -3.14 -21.81 4.01
CA GLU A 127 -2.10 -21.58 4.99
C GLU A 127 -1.92 -20.06 5.21
N LYS A 128 -1.93 -19.64 6.46
CA LYS A 128 -1.69 -18.25 6.85
C LYS A 128 -0.20 -17.98 6.99
N ILE A 129 0.32 -17.05 6.21
CA ILE A 129 1.70 -16.58 6.30
C ILE A 129 1.68 -15.12 6.79
N GLY A 130 2.13 -14.89 8.00
CA GLY A 130 1.98 -13.59 8.65
C GLY A 130 0.51 -13.22 8.88
N GLU A 131 0.18 -11.93 8.82
CA GLU A 131 -1.18 -11.44 9.10
C GLU A 131 -2.03 -11.27 7.83
N TYR A 132 -1.40 -11.00 6.70
CA TYR A 132 -2.06 -10.50 5.49
C TYR A 132 -1.99 -11.43 4.28
N LEU A 133 -1.21 -12.52 4.37
CA LEU A 133 -1.01 -13.46 3.26
C LEU A 133 -1.72 -14.80 3.53
N ARG A 134 -2.40 -15.30 2.50
CA ARG A 134 -2.93 -16.66 2.43
C ARG A 134 -2.34 -17.38 1.23
N VAL A 135 -1.95 -18.63 1.46
CA VAL A 135 -1.48 -19.55 0.44
C VAL A 135 -2.46 -20.70 0.33
N PHE A 136 -2.84 -21.01 -0.89
CA PHE A 136 -3.74 -22.10 -1.24
C PHE A 136 -2.92 -23.10 -2.09
N LEU A 137 -2.83 -24.32 -1.66
CA LEU A 137 -2.13 -25.43 -2.32
C LEU A 137 -3.12 -26.32 -3.06
#